data_83d4c6f39784bafc557712422e75d506
#
_entry.id   83d4c6f39784bafc557712422e75d506
#
_cell.length_a   1.000
_cell.length_b   1.000
_cell.length_c   1.000
_cell.angle_alpha   90.00
_cell.angle_beta   90.00
_cell.angle_gamma   90.00
#
_symmetry.space_group_name_H-M   'P 1'
#
loop_
_entity.id
_entity.type
_entity.pdbx_description
1 polymer ?
#
loop_
_entity_poly.entity_id
_entity_poly.type
_entity_poly.pdbx_seq_one_letter_code
_entity_poly.pdbx_strand_id
1 'polypeptide(L)'
;MVEKVLWPAYFDADRTRSEGRRVATEMAVEDPTVDEIAKAVQQVGYDAVIERDKAYSRQNWTESGRVLVRNADDSTKNDLIQAVAAYVTALRE
;
A
#
# COMPACT_ATOMS: atom_id res chain seq x y z
N MET A 1 10.19 -7.82 16.34
CA MET A 1 9.48 -6.75 15.62
C MET A 1 9.30 -7.16 14.16
N VAL A 2 8.09 -7.08 13.66
CA VAL A 2 7.78 -7.52 12.30
C VAL A 2 7.44 -6.30 11.44
N GLU A 3 8.16 -6.15 10.33
CA GLU A 3 7.84 -5.12 9.34
C GLU A 3 6.77 -5.67 8.40
N LYS A 4 5.78 -4.85 8.07
CA LYS A 4 4.76 -5.20 7.11
C LYS A 4 5.05 -4.49 5.80
N VAL A 5 4.89 -5.20 4.69
CA VAL A 5 5.20 -4.69 3.36
C VAL A 5 3.91 -4.35 2.64
N LEU A 6 3.83 -3.12 2.12
CA LEU A 6 2.69 -2.68 1.31
C LEU A 6 3.17 -2.39 -0.10
N TRP A 7 2.51 -3.02 -1.07
CA TRP A 7 2.81 -2.82 -2.50
C TRP A 7 1.73 -1.94 -3.12
N PRO A 8 2.09 -1.07 -4.08
CA PRO A 8 1.07 -0.26 -4.77
C PRO A 8 -0.05 -1.11 -5.39
N ALA A 9 0.28 -2.30 -5.88
CA ALA A 9 -0.72 -3.20 -6.47
C ALA A 9 -1.88 -3.53 -5.52
N TYR A 10 -1.64 -3.49 -4.21
CA TYR A 10 -2.69 -3.76 -3.22
C TYR A 10 -3.85 -2.76 -3.32
N PHE A 11 -3.57 -1.54 -3.79
CA PHE A 11 -4.50 -0.42 -3.80
C PHE A 11 -4.91 -0.02 -5.21
N ASP A 12 -4.46 -0.75 -6.25
CA ASP A 12 -4.62 -0.35 -7.64
C ASP A 12 -5.99 -0.75 -8.19
N ALA A 13 -6.79 0.24 -8.57
CA ALA A 13 -8.14 0.02 -9.10
C ALA A 13 -8.13 -0.72 -10.44
N ASP A 14 -7.03 -0.66 -11.18
CA ASP A 14 -6.91 -1.31 -12.48
C ASP A 14 -6.53 -2.78 -12.38
N ARG A 15 -6.38 -3.29 -11.17
CA ARG A 15 -6.04 -4.68 -10.94
C ARG A 15 -7.18 -5.45 -10.31
N THR A 16 -7.28 -6.73 -10.66
CA THR A 16 -8.21 -7.64 -10.00
C THR A 16 -7.55 -8.20 -8.73
N ARG A 17 -8.33 -8.88 -7.90
CA ARG A 17 -7.79 -9.53 -6.70
C ARG A 17 -6.75 -10.59 -7.05
N SER A 18 -6.93 -11.30 -8.16
CA SER A 18 -5.95 -12.29 -8.62
C SER A 18 -4.67 -11.63 -9.12
N GLU A 19 -4.72 -10.35 -9.48
CA GLU A 19 -3.54 -9.60 -9.91
C GLU A 19 -2.87 -8.85 -8.75
N GLY A 20 -3.38 -8.99 -7.53
CA GLY A 20 -2.73 -8.47 -6.33
C GLY A 20 -3.50 -7.43 -5.55
N ARG A 21 -4.65 -6.93 -6.05
CA ARG A 21 -5.43 -5.96 -5.30
C ARG A 21 -5.97 -6.58 -4.01
N ARG A 22 -5.85 -5.84 -2.92
CA ARG A 22 -6.27 -6.30 -1.59
C ARG A 22 -7.43 -5.50 -1.01
N VAL A 23 -7.88 -4.45 -1.70
CA VAL A 23 -8.98 -3.61 -1.23
C VAL A 23 -10.13 -3.70 -2.21
N ALA A 24 -11.33 -3.37 -1.74
CA ALA A 24 -12.52 -3.32 -2.60
C ALA A 24 -12.34 -2.24 -3.67
N THR A 25 -13.01 -2.40 -4.80
CA THR A 25 -12.87 -1.48 -5.93
C THR A 25 -13.16 -0.03 -5.53
N GLU A 26 -14.15 0.21 -4.70
CA GLU A 26 -14.51 1.55 -4.25
C GLU A 26 -13.45 2.18 -3.32
N MET A 27 -12.55 1.38 -2.77
CA MET A 27 -11.44 1.83 -1.93
C MET A 27 -10.13 1.91 -2.71
N ALA A 28 -10.10 1.39 -3.92
CA ALA A 28 -8.89 1.38 -4.75
C ALA A 28 -8.76 2.69 -5.52
N VAL A 29 -7.54 3.01 -5.94
CA VAL A 29 -7.24 4.25 -6.67
C VAL A 29 -6.49 3.92 -7.96
N GLU A 30 -6.48 4.85 -8.90
CA GLU A 30 -5.72 4.71 -10.13
C GLU A 30 -4.25 5.08 -9.88
N ASP A 31 -3.34 4.27 -10.39
CA ASP A 31 -1.89 4.50 -10.33
C ASP A 31 -1.39 4.91 -8.93
N PRO A 32 -1.63 4.08 -7.91
CA PRO A 32 -1.15 4.41 -6.57
C PRO A 32 0.39 4.44 -6.56
N THR A 33 0.96 5.41 -5.85
CA THR A 33 2.40 5.58 -5.75
C THR A 33 2.88 5.26 -4.34
N VAL A 34 4.17 4.91 -4.21
CA VAL A 34 4.77 4.66 -2.90
C VAL A 34 4.74 5.91 -2.03
N ASP A 35 4.85 7.10 -2.64
CA ASP A 35 4.80 8.36 -1.88
C ASP A 35 3.43 8.55 -1.23
N GLU A 36 2.35 8.28 -1.96
CA GLU A 36 0.99 8.36 -1.42
C GLU A 36 0.79 7.36 -0.29
N ILE A 37 1.26 6.13 -0.50
CA ILE A 37 1.11 5.06 0.49
C ILE A 37 1.90 5.40 1.75
N ALA A 38 3.12 5.90 1.61
CA ALA A 38 3.94 6.29 2.75
C ALA A 38 3.29 7.41 3.55
N LYS A 39 2.74 8.42 2.86
CA LYS A 39 2.00 9.51 3.54
C LYS A 39 0.81 8.97 4.30
N ALA A 40 0.05 8.06 3.69
CA ALA A 40 -1.11 7.47 4.34
C ALA A 40 -0.70 6.66 5.57
N VAL A 41 0.39 5.91 5.50
CA VAL A 41 0.92 5.17 6.64
C VAL A 41 1.26 6.11 7.80
N GLN A 42 1.90 7.24 7.50
CA GLN A 42 2.24 8.23 8.52
C GLN A 42 0.97 8.85 9.12
N GLN A 43 -0.06 9.08 8.34
CA GLN A 43 -1.34 9.60 8.84
C GLN A 43 -2.03 8.60 9.77
N VAL A 44 -1.90 7.32 9.50
CA VAL A 44 -2.42 6.27 10.38
C VAL A 44 -1.66 6.26 11.72
N GLY A 45 -0.39 6.69 11.72
CA GLY A 45 0.41 6.79 12.94
C GLY A 45 1.59 5.83 13.01
N TYR A 46 1.98 5.25 11.87
CA TYR A 46 3.11 4.33 11.81
C TYR A 46 4.26 4.93 11.03
N ASP A 47 5.45 4.35 11.18
CA ASP A 47 6.62 4.73 10.41
C ASP A 47 6.58 4.04 9.05
N ALA A 48 7.02 4.76 8.02
CA ALA A 48 7.07 4.25 6.66
C ALA A 48 8.46 4.40 6.08
N VAL A 49 8.94 3.36 5.40
CA VAL A 49 10.21 3.38 4.66
C VAL A 49 9.90 3.00 3.22
N ILE A 50 10.33 3.83 2.28
CA ILE A 50 10.11 3.59 0.86
C ILE A 50 11.31 2.86 0.26
N GLU A 51 11.04 1.77 -0.44
CA GLU A 51 12.06 1.05 -1.22
C GLU A 51 11.65 1.13 -2.69
N ARG A 52 12.30 2.00 -3.46
CA ARG A 52 11.89 2.30 -4.83
C ARG A 52 12.38 1.30 -5.86
N ASP A 53 13.41 0.55 -5.55
CA ASP A 53 14.05 -0.37 -6.49
C ASP A 53 13.51 -1.80 -6.39
N LYS A 54 12.32 -1.97 -5.83
CA LYS A 54 11.69 -3.28 -5.68
C LYS A 54 10.53 -3.42 -6.64
N ALA A 55 10.33 -4.64 -7.15
CA ALA A 55 9.19 -4.96 -8.01
C ALA A 55 8.30 -5.98 -7.33
N TYR A 56 7.00 -5.79 -7.43
CA TYR A 56 6.04 -6.78 -6.97
C TYR A 56 6.13 -8.02 -7.87
N SER A 57 6.08 -9.22 -7.30
CA SER A 57 6.29 -10.47 -8.02
C SER A 57 5.33 -10.68 -9.19
N ARG A 58 4.15 -10.08 -9.13
CA ARG A 58 3.15 -10.16 -10.20
C ARG A 58 3.29 -9.03 -11.22
N GLN A 59 4.28 -8.18 -11.04
CA GLN A 59 4.61 -7.05 -11.93
C GLN A 59 6.10 -7.02 -12.15
N ASN A 60 6.69 -8.16 -12.45
CA ASN A 60 8.15 -8.30 -12.47
C ASN A 60 8.85 -7.49 -13.56
N TRP A 61 8.09 -6.91 -14.48
CA TRP A 61 8.64 -6.02 -15.52
C TRP A 61 8.60 -4.53 -15.12
N THR A 62 7.99 -4.20 -13.96
CA THR A 62 7.79 -2.82 -13.53
C THR A 62 8.25 -2.67 -12.10
N GLU A 63 9.23 -1.81 -11.87
CA GLU A 63 9.70 -1.48 -10.53
C GLU A 63 8.90 -0.30 -10.00
N SER A 64 7.82 -0.59 -9.30
CA SER A 64 6.97 0.44 -8.72
C SER A 64 7.33 0.76 -7.27
N GLY A 65 8.23 -0.01 -6.68
CA GLY A 65 8.65 0.17 -5.30
C GLY A 65 7.68 -0.46 -4.31
N ARG A 66 8.03 -0.36 -3.04
CA ARG A 66 7.18 -0.84 -1.94
C ARG A 66 7.39 0.03 -0.71
N VAL A 67 6.47 -0.06 0.23
CA VAL A 67 6.54 0.66 1.51
C VAL A 67 6.64 -0.34 2.64
N LEU A 68 7.65 -0.20 3.48
CA LEU A 68 7.78 -0.97 4.70
C LEU A 68 7.13 -0.20 5.84
N VAL A 69 6.23 -0.84 6.57
CA VAL A 69 5.54 -0.23 7.70
C VAL A 69 6.15 -0.80 8.99
N ARG A 70 6.65 0.08 9.85
CA ARG A 70 7.26 -0.28 11.10
C ARG A 70 6.35 0.08 12.27
N ASN A 71 6.50 -0.63 13.37
CA ASN A 71 5.77 -0.38 14.62
C ASN A 71 4.25 -0.60 14.49
N ALA A 72 3.83 -1.45 13.55
CA ALA A 72 2.43 -1.78 13.35
C ALA A 72 2.07 -3.15 13.95
N ASP A 73 2.66 -3.49 15.08
CA ASP A 73 2.48 -4.80 15.70
C ASP A 73 1.08 -4.98 16.28
N ASP A 74 0.36 -3.89 16.52
CA ASP A 74 -0.99 -3.90 17.08
C ASP A 74 -2.08 -4.04 16.01
N SER A 75 -1.71 -4.15 14.74
CA SER A 75 -2.65 -4.27 13.62
C SER A 75 -2.36 -5.50 12.79
N THR A 76 -3.39 -6.13 12.26
CA THR A 76 -3.19 -7.15 11.23
C THR A 76 -2.83 -6.48 9.92
N LYS A 77 -2.21 -7.23 9.02
CA LYS A 77 -1.84 -6.67 7.70
C LYS A 77 -3.09 -6.22 6.94
N ASN A 78 -4.19 -6.97 7.03
CA ASN A 78 -5.43 -6.60 6.35
C ASN A 78 -6.02 -5.31 6.92
N ASP A 79 -6.05 -5.16 8.23
CA ASP A 79 -6.55 -3.93 8.87
C ASP A 79 -5.71 -2.73 8.47
N LEU A 80 -4.39 -2.91 8.43
CA LEU A 80 -3.48 -1.86 8.02
C LEU A 80 -3.74 -1.45 6.57
N ILE A 81 -3.90 -2.42 5.66
CA ILE A 81 -4.17 -2.15 4.25
C ILE A 81 -5.47 -1.35 4.11
N GLN A 82 -6.51 -1.72 4.82
CA GLN A 82 -7.81 -1.01 4.75
C GLN A 82 -7.68 0.42 5.26
N ALA A 83 -6.98 0.63 6.37
CA ALA A 83 -6.77 1.96 6.93
C ALA A 83 -5.96 2.84 5.98
N VAL A 84 -4.88 2.30 5.42
CA VAL A 84 -4.03 3.03 4.47
C VAL A 84 -4.82 3.38 3.21
N ALA A 85 -5.64 2.46 2.70
CA ALA A 85 -6.48 2.74 1.53
C ALA A 85 -7.43 3.91 1.77
N ALA A 86 -8.04 3.97 2.95
CA ALA A 86 -8.93 5.08 3.31
C ALA A 86 -8.19 6.42 3.27
N TYR A 87 -6.97 6.46 3.81
CA TYR A 87 -6.18 7.70 3.80
C TYR A 87 -5.68 8.07 2.40
N VAL A 88 -5.28 7.10 1.59
CA VAL A 88 -4.88 7.38 0.20
C VAL A 88 -6.04 8.01 -0.56
N THR A 89 -7.24 7.47 -0.41
CA THR A 89 -8.43 8.02 -1.04
C THR A 89 -8.68 9.45 -0.56
N ALA A 90 -8.58 9.70 0.74
CA ALA A 90 -8.77 11.03 1.32
C ALA A 90 -7.73 12.03 0.81
N LEU A 91 -6.49 11.62 0.65
CA LEU A 91 -5.42 12.51 0.17
C LEU A 91 -5.63 12.95 -1.29
N ARG A 92 -6.43 12.22 -2.05
CA ARG A 92 -6.72 12.55 -3.45
C ARG A 92 -7.93 13.46 -3.64
N GLU A 93 -8.65 13.71 -2.58
CA GLU A 93 -9.85 14.58 -2.61
C GLU A 93 -9.49 16.05 -2.47
#